data_cd0d9058583af8e556a244d28b3d3c7b
#
_entry.id   cd0d9058583af8e556a244d28b3d3c7b
#
_cell.length_a   1.000
_cell.length_b   1.000
_cell.length_c   1.000
_cell.angle_alpha   90.00
_cell.angle_beta   90.00
_cell.angle_gamma   90.00
#
_symmetry.space_group_name_H-M   'P 1'
#
loop_
_entity.id
_entity.type
_entity.pdbx_description
1 polymer ?
#
loop_
_entity_poly.entity_id
_entity_poly.type
_entity_poly.pdbx_seq_one_letter_code
_entity_poly.pdbx_strand_id
1 'polypeptide(L)'
;AELPYREALFGGVVPSIRTIQAFIESGWARGFDVEGARQLGCKVKDTKTWIGPTDVAGMLRSRGVRCHLVDFVSKDQTARPREVVEWVFKHLSDGVAHRGAGVFPGISSASGAGKLTLRRTERAPLMLQHDGHSRTVVGVMRTGDLVQLLVLDPAHDAKELHRILSEKNGRKWQCAVKRGTHTFAKAAYQILVVDDDGLVCPSATNPQG
;
A
#
# COMPACT_ATOMS: atom_id res chain seq x y z
N ALA A 1 7.81 -12.22 5.77
CA ALA A 1 6.61 -12.96 6.15
C ALA A 1 5.68 -12.96 4.97
N GLU A 2 5.19 -14.11 4.64
CA GLU A 2 4.12 -14.24 3.67
C GLU A 2 2.87 -13.63 4.29
N LEU A 3 2.20 -12.76 3.54
CA LEU A 3 0.94 -12.20 3.98
C LEU A 3 -0.07 -13.35 4.05
N PRO A 4 -0.77 -13.54 5.17
CA PRO A 4 -1.65 -14.71 5.38
C PRO A 4 -2.76 -14.82 4.34
N TYR A 5 -3.05 -13.73 3.62
CA TYR A 5 -4.10 -13.71 2.58
C TYR A 5 -3.65 -14.23 1.22
N ARG A 6 -2.33 -14.30 0.96
CA ARG A 6 -1.82 -14.69 -0.36
C ARG A 6 -2.28 -16.09 -0.72
N GLU A 7 -2.16 -17.03 0.22
CA GLU A 7 -2.63 -18.41 0.04
C GLU A 7 -4.14 -18.45 -0.16
N ALA A 8 -4.89 -17.81 0.75
CA ALA A 8 -6.35 -17.83 0.73
C ALA A 8 -6.97 -17.12 -0.48
N LEU A 9 -6.34 -16.02 -0.95
CA LEU A 9 -6.88 -15.24 -2.07
C LEU A 9 -6.44 -15.76 -3.45
N PHE A 10 -5.22 -16.27 -3.55
CA PHE A 10 -4.56 -16.51 -4.83
C PHE A 10 -3.86 -17.88 -4.91
N GLY A 11 -4.09 -18.78 -3.93
CA GLY A 11 -3.43 -20.09 -3.90
C GLY A 11 -1.90 -19.98 -3.88
N GLY A 12 -1.37 -19.00 -3.15
CA GLY A 12 0.09 -18.78 -3.04
C GLY A 12 0.77 -18.17 -4.27
N VAL A 13 0.08 -18.03 -5.39
CA VAL A 13 0.63 -17.49 -6.64
C VAL A 13 0.30 -16.00 -6.79
N VAL A 14 1.25 -15.21 -7.29
CA VAL A 14 0.96 -13.82 -7.66
C VAL A 14 0.09 -13.81 -8.92
N PRO A 15 -1.14 -13.26 -8.86
CA PRO A 15 -2.04 -13.28 -10.00
C PRO A 15 -1.53 -12.36 -11.12
N SER A 16 -1.83 -12.70 -12.36
CA SER A 16 -1.58 -11.83 -13.51
C SER A 16 -2.48 -10.59 -13.45
N ILE A 17 -2.09 -9.51 -14.14
CA ILE A 17 -2.94 -8.30 -14.27
C ILE A 17 -4.33 -8.67 -14.79
N ARG A 18 -4.41 -9.52 -15.81
CA ARG A 18 -5.67 -10.01 -16.36
C ARG A 18 -6.54 -10.73 -15.34
N THR A 19 -5.91 -11.51 -14.45
CA THR A 19 -6.61 -12.20 -13.36
C THR A 19 -7.15 -11.22 -12.34
N ILE A 20 -6.35 -10.21 -11.96
CA ILE A 20 -6.80 -9.14 -11.04
C ILE A 20 -7.97 -8.37 -11.65
N GLN A 21 -7.90 -8.01 -12.92
CA GLN A 21 -8.97 -7.33 -13.62
C GLN A 21 -10.27 -8.18 -13.64
N ALA A 22 -10.16 -9.48 -13.88
CA ALA A 22 -11.30 -10.39 -13.80
C ALA A 22 -11.91 -10.47 -12.39
N PHE A 23 -11.08 -10.39 -11.35
CA PHE A 23 -11.57 -10.35 -9.97
C PHE A 23 -12.32 -9.05 -9.65
N ILE A 24 -11.88 -7.91 -10.19
CA ILE A 24 -12.59 -6.63 -10.07
C ILE A 24 -13.99 -6.74 -10.71
N GLU A 25 -14.08 -7.19 -11.96
CA GLU A 25 -15.38 -7.38 -12.64
C GLU A 25 -16.28 -8.38 -11.90
N SER A 26 -15.73 -9.47 -11.38
CA SER A 26 -16.47 -10.41 -10.55
C SER A 26 -16.98 -9.78 -9.26
N GLY A 27 -16.21 -8.88 -8.64
CA GLY A 27 -16.64 -8.10 -7.49
C GLY A 27 -17.81 -7.19 -7.82
N TRP A 28 -17.74 -6.46 -8.93
CA TRP A 28 -18.83 -5.62 -9.43
C TRP A 28 -20.11 -6.42 -9.71
N ALA A 29 -20.00 -7.57 -10.37
CA ALA A 29 -21.14 -8.45 -10.64
C ALA A 29 -21.83 -8.96 -9.35
N ARG A 30 -21.10 -8.97 -8.22
CA ARG A 30 -21.62 -9.34 -6.90
C ARG A 30 -22.11 -8.13 -6.10
N GLY A 31 -22.15 -6.94 -6.69
CA GLY A 31 -22.64 -5.72 -6.04
C GLY A 31 -21.62 -4.92 -5.23
N PHE A 32 -20.32 -5.28 -5.29
CA PHE A 32 -19.28 -4.49 -4.69
C PHE A 32 -18.85 -3.36 -5.61
N ASP A 33 -18.73 -2.13 -5.07
CA ASP A 33 -18.34 -0.93 -5.84
C ASP A 33 -19.14 -0.71 -7.13
N VAL A 34 -20.44 -0.71 -7.01
CA VAL A 34 -21.38 -0.53 -8.14
C VAL A 34 -21.17 0.79 -8.86
N GLU A 35 -20.81 1.84 -8.13
CA GLU A 35 -20.57 3.16 -8.71
C GLU A 35 -19.28 3.19 -9.53
N GLY A 36 -18.17 2.63 -9.01
CA GLY A 36 -16.93 2.45 -9.76
C GLY A 36 -17.16 1.61 -11.03
N ALA A 37 -17.93 0.52 -10.93
CA ALA A 37 -18.32 -0.29 -12.07
C ALA A 37 -19.01 0.54 -13.16
N ARG A 38 -19.97 1.38 -12.77
CA ARG A 38 -20.72 2.24 -13.70
C ARG A 38 -19.80 3.28 -14.36
N GLN A 39 -18.92 3.92 -13.59
CA GLN A 39 -17.96 4.91 -14.09
C GLN A 39 -16.98 4.31 -15.10
N LEU A 40 -16.59 3.06 -14.93
CA LEU A 40 -15.67 2.33 -15.80
C LEU A 40 -16.39 1.50 -16.89
N GLY A 41 -17.69 1.70 -17.07
CA GLY A 41 -18.48 0.97 -18.07
C GLY A 41 -18.57 -0.54 -17.81
N CYS A 42 -18.46 -0.96 -16.55
CA CYS A 42 -18.49 -2.36 -16.08
C CYS A 42 -17.44 -3.25 -16.74
N LYS A 43 -16.35 -2.66 -17.26
CA LYS A 43 -15.32 -3.41 -17.97
C LYS A 43 -13.92 -2.85 -17.74
N VAL A 44 -13.04 -3.69 -17.19
CA VAL A 44 -11.61 -3.40 -17.04
C VAL A 44 -10.74 -4.54 -17.57
N LYS A 45 -11.28 -5.75 -17.67
CA LYS A 45 -10.53 -6.90 -18.17
C LYS A 45 -10.08 -6.69 -19.61
N ASP A 46 -8.81 -6.95 -19.85
CA ASP A 46 -8.15 -6.78 -21.15
C ASP A 46 -8.13 -5.32 -21.65
N THR A 47 -8.26 -4.35 -20.73
CA THR A 47 -8.17 -2.93 -21.04
C THR A 47 -6.92 -2.31 -20.40
N LYS A 48 -6.62 -1.06 -20.78
CA LYS A 48 -5.62 -0.21 -20.12
C LYS A 48 -6.27 0.83 -19.19
N THR A 49 -7.52 0.59 -18.81
CA THR A 49 -8.26 1.46 -17.90
C THR A 49 -7.57 1.51 -16.54
N TRP A 50 -7.40 2.70 -16.02
CA TRP A 50 -6.85 2.91 -14.70
C TRP A 50 -7.88 2.53 -13.64
N ILE A 51 -7.42 1.84 -12.62
CA ILE A 51 -8.19 1.47 -11.43
C ILE A 51 -7.64 2.20 -10.22
N GLY A 52 -8.53 2.49 -9.28
CA GLY A 52 -8.18 3.17 -8.03
C GLY A 52 -8.29 2.29 -6.80
N PRO A 53 -7.98 2.83 -5.61
CA PRO A 53 -8.14 2.11 -4.35
C PRO A 53 -9.56 1.63 -4.09
N THR A 54 -10.58 2.32 -4.58
CA THR A 54 -11.99 1.93 -4.45
C THR A 54 -12.28 0.63 -5.19
N ASP A 55 -11.83 0.51 -6.46
CA ASP A 55 -11.99 -0.72 -7.24
C ASP A 55 -11.27 -1.89 -6.58
N VAL A 56 -10.05 -1.64 -6.08
CA VAL A 56 -9.26 -2.66 -5.36
C VAL A 56 -9.93 -3.05 -4.05
N ALA A 57 -10.50 -2.09 -3.30
CA ALA A 57 -11.28 -2.38 -2.08
C ALA A 57 -12.51 -3.23 -2.38
N GLY A 58 -13.25 -2.91 -3.44
CA GLY A 58 -14.39 -3.69 -3.92
C GLY A 58 -14.01 -5.14 -4.24
N MET A 59 -12.91 -5.30 -4.99
CA MET A 59 -12.35 -6.62 -5.30
C MET A 59 -11.96 -7.40 -4.04
N LEU A 60 -11.20 -6.80 -3.12
CA LEU A 60 -10.75 -7.44 -1.88
C LEU A 60 -11.94 -7.86 -1.01
N ARG A 61 -12.89 -6.95 -0.78
CA ARG A 61 -14.11 -7.23 -0.01
C ARG A 61 -14.93 -8.35 -0.63
N SER A 62 -15.06 -8.37 -1.96
CA SER A 62 -15.76 -9.44 -2.67
C SER A 62 -15.12 -10.82 -2.46
N ARG A 63 -13.87 -10.88 -2.06
CA ARG A 63 -13.12 -12.10 -1.75
C ARG A 63 -12.96 -12.35 -0.25
N GLY A 64 -13.71 -11.63 0.58
CA GLY A 64 -13.72 -11.81 2.03
C GLY A 64 -12.56 -11.14 2.77
N VAL A 65 -11.84 -10.22 2.13
CA VAL A 65 -10.80 -9.44 2.81
C VAL A 65 -11.41 -8.16 3.35
N ARG A 66 -11.27 -7.95 4.65
CA ARG A 66 -11.65 -6.68 5.29
C ARG A 66 -10.61 -5.62 4.95
N CYS A 67 -11.10 -4.50 4.48
CA CYS A 67 -10.27 -3.35 4.17
C CYS A 67 -11.12 -2.08 4.20
N HIS A 68 -10.46 -0.94 4.40
CA HIS A 68 -11.11 0.36 4.37
C HIS A 68 -10.26 1.39 3.62
N LEU A 69 -10.89 2.50 3.29
CA LEU A 69 -10.24 3.64 2.65
C LEU A 69 -10.11 4.77 3.64
N VAL A 70 -8.96 5.45 3.59
CA VAL A 70 -8.70 6.68 4.35
C VAL A 70 -8.43 7.80 3.36
N ASP A 71 -9.26 8.83 3.41
CA ASP A 71 -9.15 9.99 2.52
C ASP A 71 -8.55 11.18 3.26
N PHE A 72 -7.60 11.82 2.60
CA PHE A 72 -7.00 13.08 3.01
C PHE A 72 -7.33 14.11 1.94
N VAL A 73 -8.37 14.88 2.18
CA VAL A 73 -8.83 15.91 1.25
C VAL A 73 -8.75 17.28 1.91
N SER A 74 -8.04 18.20 1.31
CA SER A 74 -7.98 19.58 1.77
C SER A 74 -9.13 20.39 1.17
N LYS A 75 -9.93 21.03 2.02
CA LYS A 75 -11.06 21.88 1.59
C LYS A 75 -10.59 23.13 0.84
N ASP A 76 -9.43 23.65 1.17
CA ASP A 76 -8.81 24.83 0.57
C ASP A 76 -7.83 24.46 -0.58
N GLN A 77 -7.83 23.21 -0.99
CA GLN A 77 -6.92 22.64 -2.01
C GLN A 77 -5.42 22.80 -1.69
N THR A 78 -5.09 23.11 -0.44
CA THR A 78 -3.70 23.12 -0.01
C THR A 78 -3.19 21.71 0.26
N ALA A 79 -1.93 21.44 -0.08
CA ALA A 79 -1.31 20.16 0.24
C ALA A 79 -1.14 20.01 1.76
N ARG A 80 -1.49 18.82 2.29
CA ARG A 80 -1.29 18.46 3.71
C ARG A 80 -0.31 17.30 3.87
N PRO A 81 0.92 17.43 3.37
CA PRO A 81 1.85 16.31 3.29
C PRO A 81 2.19 15.72 4.65
N ARG A 82 2.26 16.56 5.68
CA ARG A 82 2.60 16.13 7.04
C ARG A 82 1.53 15.23 7.64
N GLU A 83 0.26 15.54 7.41
CA GLU A 83 -0.87 14.76 7.92
C GLU A 83 -0.87 13.33 7.37
N VAL A 84 -0.70 13.17 6.06
CA VAL A 84 -0.61 11.86 5.40
C VAL A 84 0.56 11.04 5.93
N VAL A 85 1.75 11.64 5.99
CA VAL A 85 2.98 10.95 6.36
C VAL A 85 2.97 10.57 7.85
N GLU A 86 2.49 11.44 8.73
CA GLU A 86 2.36 11.15 10.17
C GLU A 86 1.30 10.08 10.44
N TRP A 87 0.19 10.11 9.70
CA TRP A 87 -0.82 9.07 9.81
C TRP A 87 -0.24 7.69 9.44
N VAL A 88 0.48 7.59 8.31
CA VAL A 88 1.14 6.35 7.90
C VAL A 88 2.17 5.91 8.95
N PHE A 89 2.95 6.85 9.49
CA PHE A 89 3.92 6.55 10.54
C PHE A 89 3.24 5.93 11.76
N LYS A 90 2.17 6.56 12.25
CA LYS A 90 1.40 6.05 13.39
C LYS A 90 0.82 4.67 13.09
N HIS A 91 0.13 4.51 11.95
CA HIS A 91 -0.49 3.25 11.56
C HIS A 91 0.50 2.09 11.54
N LEU A 92 1.66 2.25 10.88
CA LEU A 92 2.66 1.19 10.81
C LEU A 92 3.39 0.96 12.13
N SER A 93 3.55 2.00 12.97
CA SER A 93 4.19 1.90 14.28
C SER A 93 3.31 1.17 15.30
N ASP A 94 2.00 1.41 15.28
CA ASP A 94 1.03 0.75 16.16
C ASP A 94 0.94 -0.78 15.90
N GLY A 95 1.31 -1.23 14.70
CA GLY A 95 1.38 -2.64 14.32
C GLY A 95 2.73 -3.32 14.64
N VAL A 96 3.64 -2.64 15.32
CA VAL A 96 4.93 -3.25 15.72
C VAL A 96 4.69 -4.26 16.84
N ALA A 97 4.99 -5.53 16.57
CA ALA A 97 4.92 -6.58 17.58
C ALA A 97 5.85 -6.25 18.75
N HIS A 98 5.34 -6.30 19.99
CA HIS A 98 6.13 -6.11 21.21
C HIS A 98 7.13 -7.26 21.48
N ARG A 99 7.21 -8.27 20.62
CA ARG A 99 8.14 -9.38 20.71
C ARG A 99 9.48 -8.98 20.08
N GLY A 100 10.41 -8.57 20.96
CA GLY A 100 11.85 -8.50 20.74
C GLY A 100 12.28 -7.67 19.52
N ALA A 101 12.99 -6.58 19.75
CA ALA A 101 13.72 -5.91 18.69
C ALA A 101 14.69 -6.93 18.05
N GLY A 102 14.27 -7.53 16.93
CA GLY A 102 15.13 -8.40 16.15
C GLY A 102 16.30 -7.56 15.63
N VAL A 103 17.44 -7.73 16.25
CA VAL A 103 18.70 -7.23 15.70
C VAL A 103 18.99 -8.11 14.49
N PHE A 104 18.75 -7.58 13.29
CA PHE A 104 19.21 -8.27 12.09
C PHE A 104 20.74 -8.29 12.09
N PRO A 105 21.38 -9.48 12.09
CA PRO A 105 22.83 -9.56 11.95
C PRO A 105 23.21 -9.00 10.59
N GLY A 106 24.01 -7.94 10.56
CA GLY A 106 24.52 -7.34 9.32
C GLY A 106 24.28 -5.84 9.12
N ILE A 107 23.51 -5.16 9.97
CA ILE A 107 23.47 -3.71 10.00
C ILE A 107 24.44 -3.22 11.05
N SER A 108 25.74 -3.25 10.76
CA SER A 108 26.73 -2.57 11.56
C SER A 108 26.62 -1.07 11.28
N SER A 109 26.40 -0.29 12.32
CA SER A 109 26.48 1.16 12.29
C SER A 109 27.92 1.57 11.98
N ALA A 110 28.19 1.93 10.73
CA ALA A 110 29.40 2.68 10.44
C ALA A 110 29.34 4.02 11.17
N SER A 111 30.25 4.18 12.11
CA SER A 111 30.76 5.42 12.74
C SER A 111 29.80 6.63 12.76
N GLY A 112 29.34 6.99 13.95
CA GLY A 112 28.96 8.36 14.30
C GLY A 112 27.53 8.82 14.09
N ALA A 113 26.70 8.10 13.38
CA ALA A 113 25.26 8.38 13.26
C ALA A 113 24.49 7.55 14.29
N GLY A 114 23.47 8.13 14.93
CA GLY A 114 22.69 7.50 15.98
C GLY A 114 22.21 6.09 15.60
N LYS A 115 22.09 5.22 16.61
CA LYS A 115 21.73 3.80 16.47
C LYS A 115 20.42 3.64 15.68
N LEU A 116 20.50 3.14 14.45
CA LEU A 116 19.33 2.81 13.65
C LEU A 116 18.62 1.58 14.25
N THR A 117 17.37 1.74 14.67
CA THR A 117 16.55 0.64 15.16
C THR A 117 15.58 0.24 14.06
N LEU A 118 15.73 -0.98 13.54
CA LEU A 118 14.78 -1.57 12.60
C LEU A 118 13.69 -2.32 13.38
N ARG A 119 12.44 -1.99 13.13
CA ARG A 119 11.29 -2.68 13.69
C ARG A 119 10.46 -3.26 12.56
N ARG A 120 9.97 -4.47 12.75
CA ARG A 120 9.05 -5.11 11.83
C ARG A 120 7.62 -4.82 12.30
N THR A 121 6.77 -4.38 11.39
CA THR A 121 5.32 -4.32 11.60
C THR A 121 4.67 -5.57 11.04
N GLU A 122 3.57 -6.01 11.63
CA GLU A 122 2.73 -7.10 11.13
C GLU A 122 1.60 -6.57 10.24
N ARG A 123 1.44 -5.25 10.16
CA ARG A 123 0.45 -4.64 9.27
C ARG A 123 0.77 -4.87 7.81
N ALA A 124 -0.27 -5.06 7.03
CA ALA A 124 -0.17 -5.16 5.58
C ALA A 124 0.41 -3.86 4.97
N PRO A 125 1.11 -3.95 3.82
CA PRO A 125 1.46 -2.78 3.04
C PRO A 125 0.22 -1.97 2.66
N LEU A 126 0.39 -0.65 2.54
CA LEU A 126 -0.68 0.27 2.19
C LEU A 126 -0.63 0.60 0.68
N MET A 127 -1.78 0.74 0.05
CA MET A 127 -1.86 1.32 -1.30
C MET A 127 -2.17 2.81 -1.15
N LEU A 128 -1.22 3.65 -1.52
CA LEU A 128 -1.34 5.12 -1.50
C LEU A 128 -1.57 5.63 -2.91
N GLN A 129 -2.61 6.42 -3.12
CA GLN A 129 -2.93 7.03 -4.41
C GLN A 129 -3.11 8.54 -4.32
N HIS A 130 -2.71 9.22 -5.39
CA HIS A 130 -3.00 10.62 -5.68
C HIS A 130 -2.98 10.85 -7.20
N ASP A 131 -3.87 11.65 -7.74
CA ASP A 131 -3.90 12.06 -9.17
C ASP A 131 -3.64 10.90 -10.15
N GLY A 132 -4.24 9.74 -9.93
CA GLY A 132 -4.06 8.56 -10.78
C GLY A 132 -2.72 7.82 -10.60
N HIS A 133 -1.86 8.23 -9.67
CA HIS A 133 -0.60 7.56 -9.36
C HIS A 133 -0.72 6.73 -8.08
N SER A 134 -0.56 5.43 -8.19
CA SER A 134 -0.57 4.50 -7.04
C SER A 134 0.83 4.06 -6.67
N ARG A 135 1.09 3.92 -5.37
CA ARG A 135 2.33 3.37 -4.81
C ARG A 135 2.02 2.43 -3.66
N THR A 136 2.84 1.41 -3.50
CA THR A 136 2.76 0.55 -2.31
C THR A 136 3.68 1.11 -1.23
N VAL A 137 3.14 1.45 -0.07
CA VAL A 137 3.94 1.83 1.11
C VAL A 137 4.24 0.57 1.90
N VAL A 138 5.53 0.24 1.99
CA VAL A 138 6.02 -0.98 2.66
C VAL A 138 6.69 -0.70 4.00
N GLY A 139 6.84 0.57 4.36
CA GLY A 139 7.47 0.95 5.60
C GLY A 139 7.61 2.46 5.76
N VAL A 140 8.16 2.85 6.88
CA VAL A 140 8.39 4.25 7.24
C VAL A 140 9.70 4.37 7.99
N MET A 141 10.39 5.48 7.80
CA MET A 141 11.62 5.82 8.50
C MET A 141 11.47 7.18 9.17
N ARG A 142 11.90 7.28 10.43
CA ARG A 142 12.00 8.56 11.15
C ARG A 142 13.46 8.83 11.53
N THR A 143 13.90 10.05 11.27
CA THR A 143 15.23 10.54 11.67
C THR A 143 15.05 11.95 12.23
N GLY A 144 15.07 12.08 13.55
CA GLY A 144 14.64 13.32 14.22
C GLY A 144 13.19 13.65 13.85
N ASP A 145 12.95 14.85 13.36
CA ASP A 145 11.62 15.32 12.92
C ASP A 145 11.26 14.92 11.48
N LEU A 146 12.23 14.34 10.75
CA LEU A 146 12.02 13.93 9.38
C LEU A 146 11.38 12.55 9.32
N VAL A 147 10.20 12.47 8.75
CA VAL A 147 9.52 11.21 8.42
C VAL A 147 9.54 10.99 6.91
N GLN A 148 9.90 9.80 6.49
CA GLN A 148 9.94 9.38 5.09
C GLN A 148 9.23 8.04 4.93
N LEU A 149 8.38 7.92 3.90
CA LEU A 149 7.77 6.66 3.53
C LEU A 149 8.73 5.83 2.68
N LEU A 150 8.73 4.53 2.89
CA LEU A 150 9.39 3.57 2.02
C LEU A 150 8.34 3.03 1.05
N VAL A 151 8.56 3.26 -0.23
CA VAL A 151 7.56 2.98 -1.27
C VAL A 151 8.12 2.08 -2.37
N LEU A 152 7.24 1.26 -2.95
CA LEU A 152 7.45 0.62 -4.24
C LEU A 152 6.60 1.37 -5.26
N ASP A 153 7.27 1.94 -6.27
CA ASP A 153 6.63 2.71 -7.33
C ASP A 153 6.54 1.84 -8.58
N PRO A 154 5.34 1.62 -9.15
CA PRO A 154 5.19 0.80 -10.35
C PRO A 154 5.86 1.37 -11.62
N ALA A 155 6.35 2.62 -11.56
CA ALA A 155 7.21 3.18 -12.61
C ALA A 155 8.56 2.45 -12.74
N HIS A 156 8.99 1.74 -11.70
CA HIS A 156 10.19 0.90 -11.73
C HIS A 156 9.80 -0.57 -11.89
N ASP A 157 10.33 -1.22 -12.90
CA ASP A 157 10.18 -2.67 -13.01
C ASP A 157 11.04 -3.42 -11.96
N ALA A 158 10.75 -4.71 -11.77
CA ALA A 158 11.41 -5.50 -10.73
C ALA A 158 12.92 -5.62 -10.94
N LYS A 159 13.40 -5.66 -12.19
CA LYS A 159 14.84 -5.77 -12.51
C LYS A 159 15.54 -4.47 -12.21
N GLU A 160 14.94 -3.34 -12.61
CA GLU A 160 15.48 -2.01 -12.34
C GLU A 160 15.53 -1.75 -10.83
N LEU A 161 14.46 -2.05 -10.11
CA LEU A 161 14.42 -1.87 -8.66
C LEU A 161 15.48 -2.73 -7.96
N HIS A 162 15.63 -4.00 -8.37
CA HIS A 162 16.67 -4.88 -7.85
C HIS A 162 18.06 -4.31 -8.11
N ARG A 163 18.34 -3.82 -9.30
CA ARG A 163 19.60 -3.17 -9.67
C ARG A 163 19.88 -1.95 -8.79
N ILE A 164 18.90 -1.05 -8.66
CA ILE A 164 19.01 0.16 -7.84
C ILE A 164 19.36 -0.18 -6.38
N LEU A 165 18.68 -1.18 -5.81
CA LEU A 165 18.87 -1.58 -4.41
C LEU A 165 20.18 -2.35 -4.17
N SER A 166 20.65 -3.13 -5.17
CA SER A 166 21.89 -3.91 -5.08
C SER A 166 23.13 -3.04 -5.28
N GLU A 167 23.13 -2.21 -6.29
CA GLU A 167 24.29 -1.38 -6.64
C GLU A 167 24.45 -0.18 -5.70
N LYS A 168 23.34 0.42 -5.22
CA LYS A 168 23.31 1.60 -4.35
C LYS A 168 24.20 2.74 -4.83
N ASN A 169 24.35 2.87 -6.15
CA ASN A 169 25.24 3.82 -6.77
C ASN A 169 24.77 5.26 -6.61
N GLY A 170 25.61 6.08 -5.99
CA GLY A 170 25.37 7.50 -5.79
C GLY A 170 24.25 7.79 -4.77
N ARG A 171 23.96 9.07 -4.56
CA ARG A 171 22.94 9.53 -3.60
C ARG A 171 21.51 9.35 -4.12
N LYS A 172 21.32 9.12 -5.42
CA LYS A 172 19.99 9.11 -6.06
C LYS A 172 19.20 7.81 -5.88
N TRP A 173 19.84 6.68 -5.52
CA TRP A 173 19.14 5.41 -5.36
C TRP A 173 18.01 5.48 -4.32
N GLN A 174 18.17 6.29 -3.28
CA GLN A 174 17.15 6.47 -2.26
C GLN A 174 15.88 7.13 -2.80
N CYS A 175 16.01 7.99 -3.82
CA CYS A 175 14.86 8.66 -4.42
C CYS A 175 13.89 7.68 -5.12
N ALA A 176 14.33 6.48 -5.49
CA ALA A 176 13.47 5.45 -6.06
C ALA A 176 12.52 4.86 -5.02
N VAL A 177 12.94 4.77 -3.76
CA VAL A 177 12.23 4.04 -2.70
C VAL A 177 11.82 4.89 -1.50
N LYS A 178 12.24 6.15 -1.41
CA LYS A 178 11.91 7.05 -0.29
C LYS A 178 11.08 8.23 -0.76
N ARG A 179 10.07 8.58 0.00
CA ARG A 179 9.23 9.76 -0.21
C ARG A 179 9.11 10.55 1.09
N GLY A 180 9.71 11.72 1.12
CA GLY A 180 9.57 12.67 2.23
C GLY A 180 8.36 13.59 2.04
N THR A 181 8.03 14.38 3.07
CA THR A 181 6.87 15.30 3.06
C THR A 181 6.87 16.26 1.88
N HIS A 182 8.06 16.69 1.42
CA HIS A 182 8.20 17.59 0.26
C HIS A 182 7.71 16.98 -1.06
N THR A 183 7.53 15.67 -1.14
CA THR A 183 7.01 14.98 -2.34
C THR A 183 5.49 14.86 -2.35
N PHE A 184 4.83 15.23 -1.27
CA PHE A 184 3.38 15.17 -1.10
C PHE A 184 2.76 16.55 -1.33
N ALA A 185 2.77 17.00 -2.60
CA ALA A 185 2.33 18.33 -2.99
C ALA A 185 0.89 18.39 -3.52
N LYS A 186 0.10 17.33 -3.30
CA LYS A 186 -1.28 17.25 -3.82
C LYS A 186 -2.30 17.54 -2.74
N ALA A 187 -3.45 18.07 -3.15
CA ALA A 187 -4.55 18.41 -2.26
C ALA A 187 -5.34 17.19 -1.76
N ALA A 188 -5.27 16.07 -2.48
CA ALA A 188 -5.99 14.86 -2.14
C ALA A 188 -5.10 13.62 -2.22
N TYR A 189 -5.24 12.76 -1.22
CA TYR A 189 -4.64 11.43 -1.16
C TYR A 189 -5.67 10.43 -0.65
N GLN A 190 -5.60 9.22 -1.16
CA GLN A 190 -6.40 8.09 -0.69
C GLN A 190 -5.49 6.92 -0.34
N ILE A 191 -5.75 6.29 0.81
CA ILE A 191 -5.00 5.11 1.26
C ILE A 191 -5.97 3.95 1.41
N LEU A 192 -5.67 2.83 0.74
CA LEU A 192 -6.32 1.56 1.00
C LEU A 192 -5.53 0.81 2.08
N VAL A 193 -6.25 0.41 3.12
CA VAL A 193 -5.76 -0.32 4.28
C VAL A 193 -6.42 -1.69 4.31
N VAL A 194 -5.63 -2.75 4.44
CA VAL A 194 -6.14 -4.08 4.76
C VAL A 194 -6.12 -4.24 6.28
N ASP A 195 -7.23 -4.66 6.86
CA ASP A 195 -7.38 -4.77 8.31
C ASP A 195 -6.58 -5.96 8.87
N ASP A 196 -6.10 -5.85 10.11
CA ASP A 196 -5.20 -6.82 10.73
C ASP A 196 -5.81 -8.22 10.91
N ASP A 197 -7.12 -8.29 11.09
CA ASP A 197 -7.90 -9.52 11.22
C ASP A 197 -8.47 -10.06 9.89
N GLY A 198 -8.05 -9.52 8.85
CA GLY A 198 -8.03 -9.62 7.39
C GLY A 198 -8.92 -10.59 6.65
N LEU A 199 -9.19 -11.78 7.11
CA LEU A 199 -10.04 -12.74 6.39
C LEU A 199 -11.36 -12.96 7.13
N VAL A 200 -12.46 -12.52 6.54
CA VAL A 200 -13.79 -13.00 6.89
C VAL A 200 -14.05 -14.23 6.02
N CYS A 201 -14.33 -15.37 6.67
CA CYS A 201 -14.79 -16.55 5.94
C CYS A 201 -15.99 -16.14 5.04
N PRO A 202 -16.02 -16.51 3.76
CA PRO A 202 -17.04 -16.04 2.82
C PRO A 202 -18.43 -16.65 3.05
N SER A 203 -18.75 -17.10 4.25
CA SER A 203 -20.08 -17.56 4.62
C SER A 203 -21.02 -16.36 4.78
N ALA A 204 -21.74 -16.06 3.70
CA ALA A 204 -23.03 -15.37 3.70
C ALA A 204 -23.11 -14.02 4.41
N THR A 205 -22.55 -12.99 3.83
CA THR A 205 -23.11 -11.65 4.01
C THR A 205 -23.73 -11.19 2.70
N ASN A 206 -25.05 -11.33 2.65
CA ASN A 206 -25.90 -10.65 1.69
C ASN A 206 -25.63 -9.13 1.86
N PRO A 207 -25.30 -8.36 0.80
CA PRO A 207 -25.03 -6.93 0.91
C PRO A 207 -26.28 -6.05 1.06
N GLN A 208 -27.38 -6.60 1.56
CA GLN A 208 -28.59 -5.86 1.90
C GLN A 208 -28.72 -5.77 3.42
N GLY A 209 -28.11 -4.74 3.98
CA GLY A 209 -28.27 -4.25 5.32
C GLY A 209 -27.79 -2.83 5.39
#